data_6a5c4e7322dd230f0a8eb3386d15d858
#
_entry.id   6a5c4e7322dd230f0a8eb3386d15d858
#
_cell.length_a   1.000
_cell.length_b   1.000
_cell.length_c   1.000
_cell.angle_alpha   90.00
_cell.angle_beta   90.00
_cell.angle_gamma   90.00
#
_symmetry.space_group_name_H-M   'P 1'
#
loop_
_entity.id
_entity.type
_entity.pdbx_description
1 polymer ?
#
loop_
_entity_poly.entity_id
_entity_poly.type
_entity_poly.pdbx_seq_one_letter_code
_entity_poly.pdbx_strand_id
1 'polypeptide(L)'
;MDIFVCSDESGVFDKYHNEYFVFGGLVFLSKQEKDNFARQYLNAERVIRETCKFPHDKEITAATVSNGFKSKLFRSANKVEKFGIVVRQQYLLEEAFASKKTKQRYLDWAYKMSIKYKFERLIERGSVDPGAVEHIYFFVDEHTTATDGIYELKESLEQEFRFGAIDYRHNTFHSPLFENLKGVQVAYRDSATTPLVRAADIVANRLYHMAVVGDYRDAVGRHFDITSHPPLSPIVLLDEHTTI
;
A
#
# COMPACT_ATOMS: atom_id res chain seq x y z
N MET A 1 15.34 -14.26 -6.02
CA MET A 1 15.13 -13.50 -4.77
C MET A 1 13.67 -13.51 -4.37
N ASP A 2 13.37 -13.27 -3.09
CA ASP A 2 11.99 -13.17 -2.59
C ASP A 2 11.66 -11.74 -2.19
N ILE A 3 10.47 -11.27 -2.54
CA ILE A 3 9.94 -9.95 -2.18
C ILE A 3 8.84 -10.12 -1.13
N PHE A 4 8.81 -9.23 -0.14
CA PHE A 4 7.81 -9.23 0.93
C PHE A 4 7.10 -7.88 0.94
N VAL A 5 5.77 -7.91 0.89
CA VAL A 5 4.90 -6.72 0.89
C VAL A 5 4.02 -6.79 2.13
N CYS A 6 4.02 -5.72 2.93
CA CYS A 6 3.10 -5.57 4.06
C CYS A 6 2.23 -4.35 3.80
N SER A 7 0.93 -4.48 3.92
CA SER A 7 -0.02 -3.44 3.51
C SER A 7 -1.20 -3.32 4.45
N ASP A 8 -1.75 -2.11 4.46
CA ASP A 8 -2.98 -1.75 5.15
C ASP A 8 -3.70 -0.64 4.38
N GLU A 9 -4.92 -0.32 4.82
CA GLU A 9 -5.76 0.73 4.24
C GLU A 9 -6.00 1.88 5.23
N SER A 10 -6.41 3.03 4.72
CA SER A 10 -6.89 4.15 5.54
C SER A 10 -8.02 4.90 4.85
N GLY A 11 -9.03 5.25 5.64
CA GLY A 11 -10.29 5.78 5.16
C GLY A 11 -11.34 4.70 4.95
N VAL A 12 -12.60 5.12 4.77
CA VAL A 12 -13.71 4.22 4.44
C VAL A 12 -13.99 4.32 2.95
N PHE A 13 -14.07 3.17 2.26
CA PHE A 13 -14.42 3.17 0.84
C PHE A 13 -15.93 3.33 0.66
N ASP A 14 -16.36 4.57 0.71
CA ASP A 14 -17.70 5.00 0.35
C ASP A 14 -17.68 6.46 -0.14
N LYS A 15 -18.66 6.83 -0.94
CA LYS A 15 -18.72 8.15 -1.58
C LYS A 15 -19.17 9.26 -0.63
N TYR A 16 -19.68 8.91 0.56
CA TYR A 16 -20.41 9.86 1.40
C TYR A 16 -19.62 10.33 2.62
N HIS A 17 -18.76 9.48 3.18
CA HIS A 17 -18.08 9.75 4.45
C HIS A 17 -16.66 10.25 4.28
N ASN A 18 -15.97 9.84 3.19
CA ASN A 18 -14.60 10.20 2.97
C ASN A 18 -14.34 10.66 1.54
N GLU A 19 -13.57 11.72 1.39
CA GLU A 19 -13.12 12.20 0.09
C GLU A 19 -12.06 11.27 -0.52
N TYR A 20 -11.22 10.70 0.34
CA TYR A 20 -10.12 9.82 -0.03
C TYR A 20 -10.24 8.45 0.61
N PHE A 21 -9.74 7.45 -0.11
CA PHE A 21 -9.41 6.14 0.39
C PHE A 21 -7.98 5.82 -0.04
N VAL A 22 -7.22 5.12 0.81
CA VAL A 22 -5.79 4.90 0.58
C VAL A 22 -5.44 3.45 0.86
N PHE A 23 -4.66 2.82 -0.02
CA PHE A 23 -3.79 1.72 0.36
C PHE A 23 -2.37 2.24 0.54
N GLY A 24 -1.68 1.73 1.55
CA GLY A 24 -0.28 2.03 1.81
C GLY A 24 0.46 0.85 2.40
N GLY A 25 1.79 0.85 2.27
CA GLY A 25 2.56 -0.24 2.84
C GLY A 25 4.06 -0.17 2.59
N LEU A 26 4.70 -1.29 2.89
CA LEU A 26 6.14 -1.49 2.91
C LEU A 26 6.53 -2.62 1.96
N VAL A 27 7.67 -2.48 1.30
CA VAL A 27 8.26 -3.50 0.44
C VAL A 27 9.67 -3.81 0.93
N PHE A 28 9.98 -5.10 1.07
CA PHE A 28 11.30 -5.60 1.45
C PHE A 28 11.81 -6.53 0.36
N LEU A 29 13.06 -6.31 -0.04
CA LEU A 29 13.69 -7.06 -1.13
C LEU A 29 14.43 -8.31 -0.64
N SER A 30 14.36 -8.60 0.65
CA SER A 30 14.87 -9.84 1.24
C SER A 30 14.20 -10.14 2.58
N LYS A 31 14.23 -11.41 2.97
CA LYS A 31 13.79 -11.85 4.30
C LYS A 31 14.61 -11.18 5.42
N GLN A 32 15.91 -11.01 5.19
CA GLN A 32 16.81 -10.38 6.19
C GLN A 32 16.41 -8.91 6.41
N GLU A 33 16.16 -8.15 5.36
CA GLU A 33 15.70 -6.76 5.46
C GLU A 33 14.38 -6.67 6.23
N LYS A 34 13.42 -7.51 5.87
CA LYS A 34 12.12 -7.62 6.54
C LYS A 34 12.26 -7.91 8.04
N ASP A 35 13.05 -8.92 8.40
CA ASP A 35 13.22 -9.35 9.79
C ASP A 35 14.02 -8.32 10.61
N ASN A 36 14.97 -7.62 9.99
CA ASN A 36 15.71 -6.52 10.62
C ASN A 36 14.78 -5.34 10.93
N PHE A 37 13.97 -4.95 9.96
CA PHE A 37 13.03 -3.84 10.16
C PHE A 37 11.94 -4.21 11.18
N ALA A 38 11.44 -5.43 11.20
CA ALA A 38 10.48 -5.89 12.21
C ALA A 38 11.02 -5.68 13.63
N ARG A 39 12.28 -6.03 13.88
CA ARG A 39 12.95 -5.81 15.18
C ARG A 39 13.12 -4.32 15.50
N GLN A 40 13.51 -3.53 14.50
CA GLN A 40 13.63 -2.08 14.66
C GLN A 40 12.29 -1.43 14.99
N TYR A 41 11.23 -1.83 14.32
CA TYR A 41 9.87 -1.30 14.54
C TYR A 41 9.35 -1.66 15.93
N LEU A 42 9.49 -2.93 16.34
CA LEU A 42 9.14 -3.36 17.71
C LEU A 42 9.90 -2.58 18.78
N ASN A 43 11.19 -2.27 18.55
CA ASN A 43 11.94 -1.43 19.47
C ASN A 43 11.39 0.01 19.53
N ALA A 44 10.98 0.57 18.38
CA ALA A 44 10.34 1.89 18.34
C ALA A 44 8.99 1.90 19.10
N GLU A 45 8.17 0.85 18.94
CA GLU A 45 6.93 0.68 19.70
C GLU A 45 7.20 0.58 21.21
N ARG A 46 8.23 -0.20 21.62
CA ARG A 46 8.62 -0.33 23.02
C ARG A 46 8.98 1.02 23.64
N VAL A 47 9.81 1.81 22.95
CA VAL A 47 10.19 3.16 23.40
C VAL A 47 8.96 4.06 23.56
N ILE A 48 7.98 3.96 22.66
CA ILE A 48 6.73 4.72 22.78
C ILE A 48 5.94 4.26 24.02
N ARG A 49 5.79 2.94 24.23
CA ARG A 49 5.09 2.40 25.39
C ARG A 49 5.69 2.90 26.72
N GLU A 50 7.01 2.85 26.83
CA GLU A 50 7.74 3.32 28.00
C GLU A 50 7.59 4.84 28.21
N THR A 51 7.68 5.63 27.12
CA THR A 51 7.64 7.10 27.17
C THR A 51 6.27 7.64 27.59
N CYS A 52 5.17 7.06 27.11
CA CYS A 52 3.81 7.55 27.38
C CYS A 52 3.02 6.66 28.33
N LYS A 53 3.64 5.67 28.94
CA LYS A 53 2.98 4.65 29.80
C LYS A 53 1.79 4.01 29.08
N PHE A 54 1.97 3.74 27.78
CA PHE A 54 0.91 3.16 26.94
C PHE A 54 0.61 1.73 27.43
N PRO A 55 -0.67 1.36 27.64
CA PRO A 55 -1.03 0.06 28.19
C PRO A 55 -0.46 -1.09 27.35
N HIS A 56 0.05 -2.13 28.03
CA HIS A 56 0.65 -3.28 27.36
C HIS A 56 -0.37 -4.14 26.61
N ASP A 57 -1.61 -4.16 27.07
CA ASP A 57 -2.75 -4.87 26.50
C ASP A 57 -3.39 -4.16 25.29
N LYS A 58 -3.01 -2.89 25.04
CA LYS A 58 -3.51 -2.13 23.89
C LYS A 58 -2.53 -2.16 22.74
N GLU A 59 -3.07 -2.28 21.54
CA GLU A 59 -2.30 -2.21 20.30
C GLU A 59 -1.88 -0.77 19.99
N ILE A 60 -0.65 -0.60 19.49
CA ILE A 60 -0.15 0.66 18.94
C ILE A 60 -0.57 0.72 17.46
N THR A 61 -1.62 1.47 17.17
CA THR A 61 -2.13 1.72 15.82
C THR A 61 -2.14 3.21 15.52
N ALA A 62 -2.37 3.56 14.27
CA ALA A 62 -2.52 4.96 13.88
C ALA A 62 -3.74 5.62 14.56
N ALA A 63 -4.76 4.87 14.97
CA ALA A 63 -5.91 5.38 15.71
C ALA A 63 -5.61 5.65 17.18
N THR A 64 -4.68 4.90 17.79
CA THR A 64 -4.47 4.89 19.25
C THR A 64 -3.33 5.81 19.72
N VAL A 65 -2.40 6.19 18.84
CA VAL A 65 -1.24 7.01 19.20
C VAL A 65 -1.34 8.45 18.69
N SER A 66 -0.68 9.38 19.40
CA SER A 66 -0.65 10.78 19.01
C SER A 66 0.12 11.01 17.69
N ASN A 67 -0.13 12.14 17.01
CA ASN A 67 0.55 12.50 15.76
C ASN A 67 2.07 12.57 15.91
N GLY A 68 2.60 12.97 17.06
CA GLY A 68 4.04 12.97 17.34
C GLY A 68 4.64 11.57 17.33
N PHE A 69 3.93 10.59 17.89
CA PHE A 69 4.36 9.18 17.88
C PHE A 69 4.17 8.52 16.52
N LYS A 70 3.06 8.80 15.81
CA LYS A 70 2.90 8.40 14.40
C LYS A 70 4.10 8.86 13.55
N SER A 71 4.50 10.11 13.71
CA SER A 71 5.64 10.66 13.00
C SER A 71 6.97 9.98 13.37
N LYS A 72 7.16 9.56 14.63
CA LYS A 72 8.34 8.77 15.03
C LYS A 72 8.32 7.38 14.39
N LEU A 73 7.19 6.67 14.44
CA LEU A 73 7.03 5.36 13.82
C LEU A 73 7.23 5.44 12.30
N PHE A 74 6.63 6.41 11.63
CA PHE A 74 6.82 6.62 10.19
C PHE A 74 8.29 6.87 9.85
N ARG A 75 9.00 7.71 10.62
CA ARG A 75 10.42 7.97 10.41
C ARG A 75 11.31 6.75 10.63
N SER A 76 10.92 5.79 11.46
CA SER A 76 11.66 4.52 11.58
C SER A 76 11.74 3.76 10.26
N ALA A 77 10.76 3.95 9.38
CA ALA A 77 10.69 3.37 8.04
C ALA A 77 11.30 4.24 6.93
N ASN A 78 12.05 5.31 7.23
CA ASN A 78 12.57 6.22 6.20
C ASN A 78 13.41 5.53 5.11
N LYS A 79 14.15 4.49 5.47
CA LYS A 79 15.03 3.73 4.55
C LYS A 79 14.35 2.52 3.92
N VAL A 80 13.12 2.22 4.32
CA VAL A 80 12.35 1.08 3.78
C VAL A 80 11.57 1.57 2.56
N GLU A 81 11.49 0.73 1.55
CA GLU A 81 10.68 0.99 0.37
C GLU A 81 9.19 1.00 0.73
N LYS A 82 8.53 2.08 0.37
CA LYS A 82 7.10 2.31 0.63
C LYS A 82 6.34 2.50 -0.67
N PHE A 83 5.08 2.14 -0.65
CA PHE A 83 4.16 2.38 -1.74
C PHE A 83 2.83 2.88 -1.22
N GLY A 84 2.04 3.47 -2.11
CA GLY A 84 0.66 3.79 -1.83
C GLY A 84 -0.12 4.24 -3.05
N ILE A 85 -1.44 4.18 -2.91
CA ILE A 85 -2.38 4.76 -3.85
C ILE A 85 -3.39 5.63 -3.12
N VAL A 86 -3.61 6.82 -3.63
CA VAL A 86 -4.67 7.72 -3.18
C VAL A 86 -5.84 7.62 -4.13
N VAL A 87 -6.94 7.05 -3.66
CA VAL A 87 -8.20 6.97 -4.40
C VAL A 87 -9.05 8.19 -4.06
N ARG A 88 -9.34 9.01 -5.08
CA ARG A 88 -10.21 10.20 -4.95
C ARG A 88 -11.65 9.78 -5.22
N GLN A 89 -12.39 9.42 -4.19
CA GLN A 89 -13.68 8.75 -4.28
C GLN A 89 -14.75 9.56 -5.01
N GLN A 90 -14.73 10.87 -4.86
CA GLN A 90 -15.70 11.78 -5.52
C GLN A 90 -15.63 11.75 -7.06
N TYR A 91 -14.49 11.30 -7.63
CA TYR A 91 -14.29 11.23 -9.09
C TYR A 91 -14.48 9.80 -9.64
N LEU A 92 -14.87 8.85 -8.80
CA LEU A 92 -15.18 7.50 -9.26
C LEU A 92 -16.59 7.41 -9.82
N LEU A 93 -16.76 6.51 -10.77
CA LEU A 93 -18.07 6.17 -11.30
C LEU A 93 -18.94 5.49 -10.23
N GLU A 94 -20.25 5.74 -10.26
CA GLU A 94 -21.21 5.18 -9.29
C GLU A 94 -21.17 3.64 -9.26
N GLU A 95 -20.87 3.02 -10.39
CA GLU A 95 -20.76 1.55 -10.52
C GLU A 95 -19.74 0.95 -9.58
N ALA A 96 -18.67 1.70 -9.23
CA ALA A 96 -17.67 1.24 -8.26
C ALA A 96 -18.28 1.01 -6.87
N PHE A 97 -19.37 1.71 -6.55
CA PHE A 97 -20.05 1.65 -5.25
C PHE A 97 -21.34 0.83 -5.26
N ALA A 98 -21.77 0.33 -6.42
CA ALA A 98 -23.11 -0.26 -6.63
C ALA A 98 -23.38 -1.53 -5.81
N SER A 99 -22.35 -2.30 -5.46
CA SER A 99 -22.48 -3.52 -4.66
C SER A 99 -21.20 -3.82 -3.87
N LYS A 100 -21.28 -4.72 -2.87
CA LYS A 100 -20.10 -5.20 -2.15
C LYS A 100 -19.07 -5.81 -3.13
N LYS A 101 -19.53 -6.55 -4.14
CA LYS A 101 -18.66 -7.20 -5.14
C LYS A 101 -17.95 -6.17 -6.03
N THR A 102 -18.64 -5.14 -6.50
CA THR A 102 -18.01 -4.08 -7.33
C THR A 102 -16.99 -3.27 -6.51
N LYS A 103 -17.30 -2.94 -5.25
CA LYS A 103 -16.37 -2.32 -4.33
C LYS A 103 -15.10 -3.16 -4.17
N GLN A 104 -15.25 -4.45 -3.87
CA GLN A 104 -14.11 -5.35 -3.68
C GLN A 104 -13.24 -5.44 -4.93
N ARG A 105 -13.84 -5.65 -6.11
CA ARG A 105 -13.10 -5.70 -7.38
C ARG A 105 -12.33 -4.42 -7.66
N TYR A 106 -12.92 -3.27 -7.34
CA TYR A 106 -12.24 -1.99 -7.49
C TYR A 106 -11.06 -1.88 -6.53
N LEU A 107 -11.24 -2.25 -5.26
CA LEU A 107 -10.19 -2.22 -4.24
C LEU A 107 -9.03 -3.16 -4.60
N ASP A 108 -9.32 -4.39 -5.03
CA ASP A 108 -8.31 -5.35 -5.49
C ASP A 108 -7.52 -4.81 -6.68
N TRP A 109 -8.23 -4.19 -7.63
CA TRP A 109 -7.60 -3.53 -8.77
C TRP A 109 -6.69 -2.36 -8.32
N ALA A 110 -7.18 -1.46 -7.47
CA ALA A 110 -6.42 -0.31 -6.98
C ALA A 110 -5.17 -0.76 -6.21
N TYR A 111 -5.32 -1.75 -5.33
CA TYR A 111 -4.22 -2.36 -4.60
C TYR A 111 -3.17 -2.93 -5.57
N LYS A 112 -3.59 -3.79 -6.50
CA LYS A 112 -2.71 -4.39 -7.52
C LYS A 112 -1.96 -3.33 -8.31
N MET A 113 -2.62 -2.27 -8.77
CA MET A 113 -1.99 -1.20 -9.54
C MET A 113 -0.96 -0.42 -8.73
N SER A 114 -1.19 -0.20 -7.44
CA SER A 114 -0.20 0.46 -6.58
C SER A 114 1.08 -0.37 -6.41
N ILE A 115 0.93 -1.69 -6.27
CA ILE A 115 2.06 -2.62 -6.18
C ILE A 115 2.81 -2.72 -7.51
N LYS A 116 2.07 -2.82 -8.63
CA LYS A 116 2.67 -2.84 -9.98
C LYS A 116 3.55 -1.60 -10.19
N TYR A 117 3.00 -0.43 -9.94
CA TYR A 117 3.75 0.82 -10.06
C TYR A 117 5.00 0.81 -9.18
N LYS A 118 4.89 0.34 -7.93
CA LYS A 118 6.05 0.21 -7.05
C LYS A 118 7.13 -0.69 -7.62
N PHE A 119 6.76 -1.86 -8.14
CA PHE A 119 7.72 -2.80 -8.71
C PHE A 119 8.36 -2.26 -9.99
N GLU A 120 7.60 -1.61 -10.85
CA GLU A 120 8.14 -0.92 -12.04
C GLU A 120 9.19 0.12 -11.63
N ARG A 121 8.91 0.93 -10.61
CA ARG A 121 9.87 1.93 -10.08
C ARG A 121 11.13 1.28 -9.50
N LEU A 122 11.02 0.13 -8.84
CA LEU A 122 12.18 -0.61 -8.31
C LEU A 122 13.04 -1.20 -9.43
N ILE A 123 12.41 -1.70 -10.50
CA ILE A 123 13.10 -2.20 -11.70
C ILE A 123 13.79 -1.05 -12.43
N GLU A 124 13.11 0.05 -12.68
CA GLU A 124 13.66 1.22 -13.33
C GLU A 124 14.90 1.80 -12.61
N ARG A 125 14.91 1.73 -11.27
CA ARG A 125 16.05 2.16 -10.45
C ARG A 125 17.18 1.15 -10.37
N GLY A 126 17.02 -0.03 -10.96
CA GLY A 126 17.97 -1.14 -10.86
C GLY A 126 18.03 -1.78 -9.47
N SER A 127 17.03 -1.53 -8.59
CA SER A 127 16.95 -2.13 -7.26
C SER A 127 16.45 -3.57 -7.30
N VAL A 128 15.69 -3.93 -8.34
CA VAL A 128 15.16 -5.27 -8.60
C VAL A 128 15.49 -5.67 -10.02
N ASP A 129 16.13 -6.84 -10.18
CA ASP A 129 16.22 -7.54 -11.46
C ASP A 129 14.95 -8.39 -11.64
N PRO A 130 14.10 -8.11 -12.65
CA PRO A 130 12.86 -8.85 -12.86
C PRO A 130 13.08 -10.34 -13.09
N GLY A 131 14.21 -10.73 -13.70
CA GLY A 131 14.58 -12.13 -13.91
C GLY A 131 15.02 -12.86 -12.64
N ALA A 132 15.38 -12.15 -11.58
CA ALA A 132 15.85 -12.74 -10.33
C ALA A 132 14.73 -12.99 -9.30
N VAL A 133 13.51 -12.49 -9.51
CA VAL A 133 12.40 -12.64 -8.56
C VAL A 133 11.74 -14.01 -8.71
N GLU A 134 11.72 -14.78 -7.61
CA GLU A 134 11.15 -16.14 -7.59
C GLU A 134 9.81 -16.21 -6.84
N HIS A 135 9.66 -15.50 -5.73
CA HIS A 135 8.42 -15.49 -4.95
C HIS A 135 8.09 -14.10 -4.44
N ILE A 136 6.78 -13.82 -4.32
CA ILE A 136 6.27 -12.60 -3.69
C ILE A 136 5.30 -13.01 -2.59
N TYR A 137 5.53 -12.46 -1.40
CA TYR A 137 4.71 -12.71 -0.21
C TYR A 137 3.98 -11.42 0.19
N PHE A 138 2.65 -11.45 0.16
CA PHE A 138 1.80 -10.35 0.59
C PHE A 138 1.24 -10.64 1.98
N PHE A 139 1.44 -9.73 2.90
CA PHE A 139 0.84 -9.71 4.23
C PHE A 139 -0.10 -8.51 4.31
N VAL A 140 -1.38 -8.78 4.31
CA VAL A 140 -2.46 -7.79 4.28
C VAL A 140 -3.19 -7.82 5.61
N ASP A 141 -3.67 -6.69 6.12
CA ASP A 141 -4.48 -6.68 7.34
C ASP A 141 -5.78 -7.47 7.15
N GLU A 142 -6.16 -8.27 8.15
CA GLU A 142 -7.33 -9.17 8.05
C GLU A 142 -8.66 -8.42 8.05
N HIS A 143 -8.70 -7.18 8.53
CA HIS A 143 -9.92 -6.37 8.55
C HIS A 143 -10.34 -5.88 7.18
N THR A 144 -9.45 -5.94 6.20
CA THR A 144 -9.65 -5.42 4.84
C THR A 144 -10.62 -6.24 4.00
N THR A 145 -10.86 -7.54 4.30
CA THR A 145 -11.64 -8.40 3.40
C THR A 145 -12.49 -9.47 4.09
N ALA A 146 -13.67 -9.74 3.51
CA ALA A 146 -14.40 -10.98 3.76
C ALA A 146 -13.62 -12.17 3.16
N THR A 147 -13.71 -13.34 3.81
CA THR A 147 -12.97 -14.58 3.49
C THR A 147 -12.99 -15.01 2.01
N ASP A 148 -13.99 -14.61 1.25
CA ASP A 148 -14.11 -14.95 -0.19
C ASP A 148 -13.15 -14.12 -1.08
N GLY A 149 -12.65 -12.97 -0.62
CA GLY A 149 -11.75 -12.10 -1.37
C GLY A 149 -10.30 -12.59 -1.46
N ILE A 150 -9.88 -13.55 -0.63
CA ILE A 150 -8.49 -14.05 -0.59
C ILE A 150 -8.08 -14.67 -1.92
N TYR A 151 -8.92 -15.53 -2.47
CA TYR A 151 -8.63 -16.22 -3.73
C TYR A 151 -8.62 -15.26 -4.91
N GLU A 152 -9.59 -14.35 -4.99
CA GLU A 152 -9.69 -13.38 -6.07
C GLU A 152 -8.48 -12.43 -6.09
N LEU A 153 -8.02 -11.93 -4.95
CA LEU A 153 -6.83 -11.06 -4.87
C LEU A 153 -5.57 -11.82 -5.28
N LYS A 154 -5.36 -13.04 -4.75
CA LYS A 154 -4.20 -13.86 -5.10
C LYS A 154 -4.13 -14.13 -6.60
N GLU A 155 -5.23 -14.61 -7.19
CA GLU A 155 -5.33 -14.87 -8.61
C GLU A 155 -5.06 -13.62 -9.46
N SER A 156 -5.60 -12.47 -9.04
CA SER A 156 -5.38 -11.19 -9.70
C SER A 156 -3.92 -10.76 -9.69
N LEU A 157 -3.21 -10.98 -8.56
CA LEU A 157 -1.78 -10.68 -8.43
C LEU A 157 -0.92 -11.66 -9.23
N GLU A 158 -1.24 -12.97 -9.21
CA GLU A 158 -0.52 -13.96 -10.04
C GLU A 158 -0.70 -13.66 -11.53
N GLN A 159 -1.91 -13.31 -11.95
CA GLN A 159 -2.19 -12.95 -13.34
C GLN A 159 -1.34 -11.75 -13.77
N GLU A 160 -1.24 -10.73 -12.97
CA GLU A 160 -0.48 -9.51 -13.31
C GLU A 160 1.03 -9.73 -13.31
N PHE A 161 1.55 -10.42 -12.29
CA PHE A 161 2.99 -10.47 -12.07
C PHE A 161 3.66 -11.68 -12.69
N ARG A 162 2.93 -12.79 -12.91
CA ARG A 162 3.48 -14.07 -13.36
C ARG A 162 3.05 -14.47 -14.76
N PHE A 163 1.79 -14.23 -15.13
CA PHE A 163 1.24 -14.74 -16.40
C PHE A 163 1.07 -13.64 -17.46
N GLY A 164 1.05 -12.38 -17.06
CA GLY A 164 0.67 -11.27 -17.91
C GLY A 164 -0.84 -11.09 -17.98
N ALA A 165 -1.28 -9.97 -18.52
CA ALA A 165 -2.69 -9.59 -18.58
C ALA A 165 -3.11 -9.20 -20.00
N ILE A 166 -4.33 -9.56 -20.39
CA ILE A 166 -4.93 -9.11 -21.64
C ILE A 166 -5.78 -7.88 -21.36
N ASP A 167 -5.46 -6.77 -21.98
CA ASP A 167 -6.36 -5.63 -22.07
C ASP A 167 -7.36 -5.87 -23.19
N TYR A 168 -8.56 -6.34 -22.80
CA TYR A 168 -9.63 -6.63 -23.75
C TYR A 168 -10.18 -5.40 -24.47
N ARG A 169 -9.99 -4.18 -23.93
CA ARG A 169 -10.44 -2.94 -24.58
C ARG A 169 -9.58 -2.60 -25.80
N HIS A 170 -8.28 -2.86 -25.68
CA HIS A 170 -7.30 -2.55 -26.74
C HIS A 170 -6.77 -3.79 -27.44
N ASN A 171 -7.26 -4.98 -27.05
CA ASN A 171 -6.80 -6.29 -27.55
C ASN A 171 -5.26 -6.42 -27.47
N THR A 172 -4.68 -5.95 -26.36
CA THR A 172 -3.24 -5.94 -26.16
C THR A 172 -2.86 -6.87 -25.01
N PHE A 173 -1.86 -7.71 -25.24
CA PHE A 173 -1.27 -8.52 -24.19
C PHE A 173 -0.12 -7.73 -23.52
N HIS A 174 -0.21 -7.61 -22.22
CA HIS A 174 0.86 -7.10 -21.36
C HIS A 174 1.64 -8.28 -20.77
N SER A 175 2.92 -8.35 -21.09
CA SER A 175 3.81 -9.39 -20.54
C SER A 175 3.85 -9.32 -19.02
N PRO A 176 4.12 -10.45 -18.33
CA PRO A 176 4.28 -10.46 -16.89
C PRO A 176 5.46 -9.58 -16.48
N LEU A 177 5.35 -9.02 -15.28
CA LEU A 177 6.41 -8.16 -14.75
C LEU A 177 7.66 -8.94 -14.36
N PHE A 178 7.49 -10.21 -13.94
CA PHE A 178 8.56 -11.09 -13.47
C PHE A 178 8.54 -12.41 -14.23
N GLU A 179 9.50 -12.59 -15.11
CA GLU A 179 9.55 -13.75 -16.02
C GLU A 179 9.76 -15.10 -15.29
N ASN A 180 10.50 -15.09 -14.18
CA ASN A 180 10.86 -16.30 -13.43
C ASN A 180 10.05 -16.48 -12.14
N LEU A 181 8.96 -15.75 -11.98
CA LEU A 181 8.14 -15.83 -10.78
C LEU A 181 7.48 -17.20 -10.65
N LYS A 182 7.84 -17.94 -9.59
CA LYS A 182 7.33 -19.28 -9.28
C LYS A 182 5.95 -19.23 -8.63
N GLY A 183 5.67 -18.18 -7.85
CA GLY A 183 4.37 -18.03 -7.23
C GLY A 183 4.21 -16.79 -6.36
N VAL A 184 2.94 -16.47 -6.12
CA VAL A 184 2.48 -15.40 -5.23
C VAL A 184 1.78 -16.04 -4.04
N GLN A 185 2.07 -15.55 -2.83
CA GLN A 185 1.37 -15.94 -1.62
C GLN A 185 0.71 -14.71 -1.00
N VAL A 186 -0.56 -14.84 -0.64
CA VAL A 186 -1.32 -13.81 0.08
C VAL A 186 -1.73 -14.39 1.43
N ALA A 187 -1.37 -13.70 2.50
CA ALA A 187 -1.72 -14.06 3.86
C ALA A 187 -2.33 -12.85 4.58
N TYR A 188 -3.57 -12.99 5.01
CA TYR A 188 -4.20 -12.03 5.91
C TYR A 188 -3.64 -12.22 7.31
N ARG A 189 -3.30 -11.12 7.95
CA ARG A 189 -2.58 -11.13 9.22
C ARG A 189 -3.24 -10.18 10.21
N ASP A 190 -3.49 -10.68 11.39
CA ASP A 190 -3.88 -9.88 12.53
C ASP A 190 -2.76 -8.90 12.92
N SER A 191 -3.07 -7.60 12.86
CA SER A 191 -2.16 -6.51 13.22
C SER A 191 -1.69 -6.62 14.67
N ALA A 192 -2.52 -7.13 15.60
CA ALA A 192 -2.15 -7.31 16.99
C ALA A 192 -0.91 -8.21 17.16
N THR A 193 -0.75 -9.20 16.30
CA THR A 193 0.38 -10.15 16.33
C THR A 193 1.47 -9.85 15.30
N THR A 194 1.19 -9.01 14.29
CA THR A 194 2.09 -8.79 13.14
C THR A 194 2.62 -7.35 13.09
N PRO A 195 3.83 -7.09 13.62
CA PRO A 195 4.39 -5.73 13.72
C PRO A 195 4.49 -5.00 12.38
N LEU A 196 4.74 -5.73 11.29
CA LEU A 196 4.90 -5.12 9.96
C LEU A 196 3.57 -4.69 9.35
N VAL A 197 2.45 -5.32 9.71
CA VAL A 197 1.10 -4.85 9.34
C VAL A 197 0.78 -3.57 10.10
N ARG A 198 1.08 -3.50 11.42
CA ARG A 198 0.98 -2.23 12.16
C ARG A 198 1.84 -1.12 11.58
N ALA A 199 3.04 -1.46 11.08
CA ALA A 199 3.88 -0.48 10.41
C ALA A 199 3.25 0.01 9.09
N ALA A 200 2.54 -0.88 8.37
CA ALA A 200 1.79 -0.53 7.17
C ALA A 200 0.60 0.39 7.49
N ASP A 201 -0.13 0.17 8.60
CA ASP A 201 -1.16 1.09 9.12
C ASP A 201 -0.61 2.52 9.30
N ILE A 202 0.56 2.66 9.91
CA ILE A 202 1.20 3.97 10.07
C ILE A 202 1.53 4.62 8.72
N VAL A 203 1.94 3.83 7.72
CA VAL A 203 2.23 4.34 6.37
C VAL A 203 0.95 4.75 5.66
N ALA A 204 -0.09 3.91 5.67
CA ALA A 204 -1.39 4.19 5.06
C ALA A 204 -2.06 5.43 5.70
N ASN A 205 -2.06 5.50 7.03
CA ASN A 205 -2.61 6.67 7.75
C ASN A 205 -1.83 7.95 7.45
N ARG A 206 -0.49 7.88 7.35
CA ARG A 206 0.31 9.05 6.96
C ARG A 206 -0.06 9.52 5.56
N LEU A 207 -0.18 8.60 4.59
CA LEU A 207 -0.58 8.93 3.21
C LEU A 207 -1.99 9.51 3.15
N TYR A 208 -2.94 8.93 3.91
CA TYR A 208 -4.30 9.46 4.01
C TYR A 208 -4.31 10.92 4.53
N HIS A 209 -3.58 11.18 5.60
CA HIS A 209 -3.46 12.54 6.15
C HIS A 209 -2.87 13.51 5.11
N MET A 210 -1.86 13.09 4.38
CA MET A 210 -1.24 13.91 3.33
C MET A 210 -2.20 14.18 2.17
N ALA A 211 -3.03 13.19 1.79
CA ALA A 211 -4.07 13.38 0.79
C ALA A 211 -5.11 14.44 1.24
N VAL A 212 -5.56 14.36 2.50
CA VAL A 212 -6.54 15.30 3.07
C VAL A 212 -6.00 16.73 3.13
N VAL A 213 -4.72 16.93 3.44
CA VAL A 213 -4.11 18.28 3.50
C VAL A 213 -3.54 18.76 2.16
N GLY A 214 -3.64 17.94 1.10
CA GLY A 214 -3.16 18.30 -0.23
C GLY A 214 -1.65 18.18 -0.45
N ASP A 215 -0.91 17.54 0.46
CA ASP A 215 0.56 17.55 0.55
C ASP A 215 1.23 16.21 0.12
N TYR A 216 0.49 15.29 -0.47
CA TYR A 216 1.05 13.96 -0.79
C TYR A 216 1.99 13.97 -2.01
N ARG A 217 1.95 15.02 -2.83
CA ARG A 217 2.86 15.18 -3.98
C ARG A 217 4.31 15.43 -3.54
N ASP A 218 4.49 16.18 -2.47
CA ASP A 218 5.81 16.50 -1.91
C ASP A 218 6.41 15.37 -1.08
N ALA A 219 5.58 14.38 -0.73
CA ALA A 219 6.01 13.21 0.02
C ALA A 219 6.66 12.12 -0.83
N VAL A 220 6.61 12.24 -2.15
CA VAL A 220 7.28 11.32 -3.09
C VAL A 220 8.79 11.45 -2.91
N GLY A 221 9.31 10.70 -1.95
CA GLY A 221 10.75 10.59 -1.71
C GLY A 221 11.35 9.40 -2.45
N ARG A 222 12.68 9.26 -2.35
CA ARG A 222 13.43 8.17 -3.00
C ARG A 222 12.87 6.76 -2.69
N HIS A 223 12.23 6.59 -1.53
CA HIS A 223 11.73 5.30 -1.04
C HIS A 223 10.20 5.24 -0.88
N PHE A 224 9.47 6.25 -1.35
CA PHE A 224 8.01 6.26 -1.27
C PHE A 224 7.41 6.60 -2.63
N ASP A 225 6.89 5.58 -3.32
CA ASP A 225 6.23 5.73 -4.61
C ASP A 225 4.73 5.74 -4.40
N ILE A 226 4.08 6.83 -4.85
CA ILE A 226 2.66 7.09 -4.65
C ILE A 226 2.00 7.28 -6.01
N THR A 227 0.85 6.63 -6.19
CA THR A 227 -0.04 6.85 -7.33
C THR A 227 -1.36 7.45 -6.89
N SER A 228 -2.16 7.94 -7.83
CA SER A 228 -3.53 8.38 -7.55
C SER A 228 -4.51 7.85 -8.60
N HIS A 229 -5.72 7.58 -8.18
CA HIS A 229 -6.81 7.21 -9.08
C HIS A 229 -8.11 7.95 -8.74
N PRO A 230 -8.79 8.53 -9.74
CA PRO A 230 -8.29 8.78 -11.10
C PRO A 230 -6.98 9.59 -11.09
N PRO A 231 -6.15 9.46 -12.12
CA PRO A 231 -4.92 10.25 -12.21
C PRO A 231 -5.24 11.73 -12.19
N LEU A 232 -4.33 12.53 -11.62
CA LEU A 232 -4.46 13.98 -11.66
C LEU A 232 -4.33 14.44 -13.11
N SER A 233 -5.35 15.15 -13.62
CA SER A 233 -5.24 15.78 -14.94
C SER A 233 -4.09 16.79 -14.96
N PRO A 234 -3.31 16.89 -16.06
CA PRO A 234 -2.29 17.92 -16.21
C PRO A 234 -2.83 19.35 -16.05
N ILE A 235 -4.12 19.57 -16.38
CA ILE A 235 -4.81 20.86 -16.28
C ILE A 235 -4.91 21.34 -14.83
N VAL A 236 -5.10 20.43 -13.85
CA VAL A 236 -5.15 20.79 -12.43
C VAL A 236 -3.77 21.26 -11.91
N LEU A 237 -2.68 20.94 -12.61
CA LEU A 237 -1.34 21.40 -12.27
C LEU A 237 -1.04 22.83 -12.74
N LEU A 238 -1.84 23.39 -13.66
CA LEU A 238 -1.66 24.74 -14.19
C LEU A 238 -2.45 25.81 -13.43
N ASP A 239 -3.59 25.44 -12.81
CA ASP A 239 -4.47 26.41 -12.13
C ASP A 239 -4.00 26.82 -10.72
N GLU A 240 -3.09 26.07 -10.10
CA GLU A 240 -2.55 26.37 -8.77
C GLU A 240 -1.38 27.39 -8.79
N HIS A 241 -0.90 27.79 -9.97
CA HIS A 241 0.21 28.75 -10.13
C HIS A 241 -0.19 30.09 -10.77
N THR A 242 -1.50 30.35 -10.92
CA THR A 242 -1.95 31.62 -11.46
C THR A 242 -2.85 32.33 -10.45
N THR A 243 -2.29 32.77 -9.36
CA THR A 243 -2.82 33.93 -8.63
C THR A 243 -1.67 34.91 -8.43
N ILE A 244 -1.72 35.95 -9.24
CA ILE A 244 -0.95 37.19 -9.15
C ILE A 244 -1.34 37.95 -7.89
#